data_9b82e0d13d29218d1b679b2463f5e572
#
_entry.id   9b82e0d13d29218d1b679b2463f5e572
#
_cell.length_a   1.000
_cell.length_b   1.000
_cell.length_c   1.000
_cell.angle_alpha   90.00
_cell.angle_beta   90.00
_cell.angle_gamma   90.00
#
_symmetry.space_group_name_H-M   'P 1'
#
loop_
_entity.id
_entity.type
_entity.pdbx_description
1 polymer ?
#
loop_
_entity_poly.entity_id
_entity_poly.type
_entity_poly.pdbx_seq_one_letter_code
_entity_poly.pdbx_strand_id
1 'polypeptide(L)'
;KAGVQGAAVATVLSQTLAFLICWFYMIRRYEILRLKKEDFFGLERNMMKNMLSAGLSMGLVSSLVNLGTLALQTSINRLGRDIIVAHTAARKITEMFMIMFGVFGQTMAIFCGQNAGAGRMDRVRHGIGLAVLYTCIWSVMTVIFSFTIGKQLIYLVTGSHNETVIRNAANYLKFDTIFYFV
;
A
#
# COMPACT_ATOMS: atom_id res chain seq x y z
N LYS A 1 20.65 -15.81 -19.50
CA LYS A 1 20.36 -14.40 -19.15
C LYS A 1 18.96 -14.03 -19.67
N ALA A 2 17.91 -14.25 -18.86
CA ALA A 2 16.52 -14.15 -19.33
C ALA A 2 15.95 -12.71 -19.25
N GLY A 3 16.74 -11.70 -18.85
CA GLY A 3 16.33 -10.29 -18.82
C GLY A 3 14.97 -10.06 -18.16
N VAL A 4 14.13 -9.23 -18.77
CA VAL A 4 12.77 -8.89 -18.29
C VAL A 4 11.85 -10.11 -18.25
N GLN A 5 11.97 -11.03 -19.23
CA GLN A 5 11.18 -12.26 -19.26
C GLN A 5 11.49 -13.16 -18.05
N GLY A 6 12.78 -13.26 -17.66
CA GLY A 6 13.18 -14.03 -16.48
C GLY A 6 12.59 -13.49 -15.20
N ALA A 7 12.54 -12.16 -15.03
CA ALA A 7 11.91 -11.53 -13.88
C ALA A 7 10.39 -11.81 -13.83
N ALA A 8 9.70 -11.72 -14.97
CA ALA A 8 8.28 -12.02 -15.07
C ALA A 8 7.97 -13.49 -14.71
N VAL A 9 8.73 -14.43 -15.29
CA VAL A 9 8.58 -15.87 -14.98
C VAL A 9 8.86 -16.16 -13.51
N ALA A 10 9.92 -15.60 -12.94
CA ALA A 10 10.23 -15.77 -11.51
C ALA A 10 9.09 -15.25 -10.60
N THR A 11 8.49 -14.11 -10.95
CA THR A 11 7.36 -13.56 -10.22
C THR A 11 6.14 -14.49 -10.29
N VAL A 12 5.78 -14.97 -11.48
CA VAL A 12 4.66 -15.89 -11.65
C VAL A 12 4.89 -17.20 -10.88
N LEU A 13 6.08 -17.77 -10.97
CA LEU A 13 6.42 -19.00 -10.25
C LEU A 13 6.37 -18.82 -8.73
N SER A 14 6.91 -17.72 -8.20
CA SER A 14 6.88 -17.46 -6.76
C SER A 14 5.47 -17.25 -6.24
N GLN A 15 4.62 -16.52 -6.97
CA GLN A 15 3.21 -16.31 -6.60
C GLN A 15 2.41 -17.61 -6.68
N THR A 16 2.64 -18.42 -7.71
CA THR A 16 1.99 -19.74 -7.84
C THR A 16 2.39 -20.67 -6.69
N LEU A 17 3.68 -20.71 -6.36
CA LEU A 17 4.17 -21.52 -5.25
C LEU A 17 3.60 -21.06 -3.91
N ALA A 18 3.58 -19.75 -3.66
CA ALA A 18 2.98 -19.17 -2.46
C ALA A 18 1.49 -19.52 -2.35
N PHE A 19 0.74 -19.40 -3.46
CA PHE A 19 -0.66 -19.79 -3.52
C PHE A 19 -0.85 -21.28 -3.16
N LEU A 20 -0.08 -22.17 -3.77
CA LEU A 20 -0.19 -23.61 -3.51
C LEU A 20 0.12 -23.98 -2.06
N ILE A 21 1.16 -23.35 -1.48
CA ILE A 21 1.52 -23.57 -0.06
C ILE A 21 0.37 -23.07 0.85
N CYS A 22 -0.14 -21.87 0.63
CA CYS A 22 -1.23 -21.32 1.41
C CYS A 22 -2.51 -22.16 1.26
N TRP A 23 -2.85 -22.57 0.05
CA TRP A 23 -3.99 -23.42 -0.24
C TRP A 23 -3.91 -24.77 0.49
N PHE A 24 -2.75 -25.43 0.40
CA PHE A 24 -2.54 -26.71 1.03
C PHE A 24 -2.56 -26.62 2.58
N TYR A 25 -1.94 -25.56 3.13
CA TYR A 25 -1.98 -25.28 4.56
C TYR A 25 -3.40 -25.00 5.05
N MET A 26 -4.16 -24.19 4.33
CA MET A 26 -5.54 -23.84 4.64
C MET A 26 -6.45 -25.07 4.69
N ILE A 27 -6.40 -25.92 3.66
CA ILE A 27 -7.23 -27.13 3.61
C ILE A 27 -6.88 -28.12 4.72
N ARG A 28 -5.58 -28.22 5.07
CA ARG A 28 -5.16 -29.16 6.14
C ARG A 28 -5.47 -28.66 7.54
N ARG A 29 -5.34 -27.35 7.77
CA ARG A 29 -5.39 -26.79 9.13
C ARG A 29 -6.81 -26.33 9.53
N TYR A 30 -7.60 -25.86 8.59
CA TYR A 30 -8.90 -25.23 8.87
C TYR A 30 -10.02 -25.98 8.16
N GLU A 31 -10.74 -26.82 8.92
CA GLU A 31 -11.88 -27.59 8.37
C GLU A 31 -13.04 -26.70 7.87
N ILE A 32 -13.27 -25.57 8.54
CA ILE A 32 -14.29 -24.58 8.17
C ILE A 32 -14.04 -23.97 6.80
N LEU A 33 -12.78 -23.90 6.35
CA LEU A 33 -12.40 -23.30 5.06
C LEU A 33 -12.29 -24.34 3.94
N ARG A 34 -12.63 -25.59 4.19
CA ARG A 34 -12.70 -26.61 3.13
C ARG A 34 -13.90 -26.37 2.26
N LEU A 35 -13.64 -26.05 0.98
CA LEU A 35 -14.68 -25.89 -0.01
C LEU A 35 -15.42 -27.22 -0.23
N LYS A 36 -16.71 -27.22 -0.02
CA LYS A 36 -17.62 -28.33 -0.36
C LYS A 36 -18.29 -28.02 -1.70
N LYS A 37 -18.70 -29.05 -2.42
CA LYS A 37 -19.44 -28.88 -3.69
C LYS A 37 -20.72 -28.05 -3.54
N GLU A 38 -21.34 -28.14 -2.39
CA GLU A 38 -22.56 -27.40 -2.03
C GLU A 38 -22.31 -25.88 -1.91
N ASP A 39 -21.09 -25.47 -1.50
CA ASP A 39 -20.72 -24.05 -1.34
C ASP A 39 -20.65 -23.29 -2.68
N PHE A 40 -20.44 -24.02 -3.79
CA PHE A 40 -20.42 -23.42 -5.12
C PHE A 40 -21.82 -23.03 -5.64
N PHE A 41 -22.87 -23.66 -5.13
CA PHE A 41 -24.24 -23.39 -5.55
C PHE A 41 -25.04 -22.59 -4.51
N GLY A 42 -24.51 -22.44 -3.30
CA GLY A 42 -25.12 -21.71 -2.19
C GLY A 42 -24.85 -20.20 -2.19
N LEU A 43 -24.77 -19.56 -3.35
CA LEU A 43 -24.50 -18.13 -3.48
C LEU A 43 -25.65 -17.29 -2.89
N GLU A 44 -25.40 -16.72 -1.72
CA GLU A 44 -26.36 -15.81 -1.10
C GLU A 44 -26.35 -14.46 -1.83
N ARG A 45 -27.44 -14.19 -2.56
CA ARG A 45 -27.57 -13.02 -3.44
C ARG A 45 -27.30 -11.69 -2.74
N ASN A 46 -27.71 -11.56 -1.48
CA ASN A 46 -27.49 -10.34 -0.70
C ASN A 46 -26.02 -10.15 -0.35
N MET A 47 -25.34 -11.22 0.03
CA MET A 47 -23.90 -11.19 0.33
C MET A 47 -23.10 -10.82 -0.92
N MET A 48 -23.41 -11.44 -2.06
CA MET A 48 -22.75 -11.13 -3.34
C MET A 48 -22.98 -9.68 -3.76
N LYS A 49 -24.20 -9.15 -3.61
CA LYS A 49 -24.50 -7.74 -3.91
C LYS A 49 -23.70 -6.79 -3.03
N ASN A 50 -23.59 -7.07 -1.74
CA ASN A 50 -22.81 -6.25 -0.81
C ASN A 50 -21.32 -6.27 -1.14
N MET A 51 -20.75 -7.45 -1.44
CA MET A 51 -19.35 -7.58 -1.85
C MET A 51 -19.06 -6.86 -3.17
N LEU A 52 -19.97 -7.01 -4.16
CA LEU A 52 -19.82 -6.33 -5.44
C LEU A 52 -19.92 -4.81 -5.29
N SER A 53 -20.87 -4.31 -4.51
CA SER A 53 -21.01 -2.88 -4.24
C SER A 53 -19.76 -2.30 -3.54
N ALA A 54 -19.25 -3.00 -2.52
CA ALA A 54 -18.02 -2.58 -1.83
C ALA A 54 -16.81 -2.60 -2.77
N GLY A 55 -16.67 -3.68 -3.57
CA GLY A 55 -15.58 -3.81 -4.54
C GLY A 55 -15.62 -2.73 -5.62
N LEU A 56 -16.80 -2.43 -6.17
CA LEU A 56 -16.98 -1.35 -7.15
C LEU A 56 -16.63 0.02 -6.54
N SER A 57 -17.09 0.30 -5.33
CA SER A 57 -16.78 1.56 -4.64
C SER A 57 -15.28 1.72 -4.43
N MET A 58 -14.60 0.69 -3.94
CA MET A 58 -13.14 0.70 -3.78
C MET A 58 -12.41 0.82 -5.12
N GLY A 59 -12.88 0.14 -6.15
CA GLY A 59 -12.34 0.22 -7.51
C GLY A 59 -12.46 1.63 -8.09
N LEU A 60 -13.59 2.30 -7.91
CA LEU A 60 -13.78 3.68 -8.35
C LEU A 60 -12.84 4.64 -7.62
N VAL A 61 -12.71 4.55 -6.31
CA VAL A 61 -11.77 5.37 -5.54
C VAL A 61 -10.34 5.16 -6.03
N SER A 62 -9.91 3.92 -6.19
CA SER A 62 -8.56 3.59 -6.69
C SER A 62 -8.35 4.14 -8.12
N SER A 63 -9.36 4.06 -8.98
CA SER A 63 -9.29 4.59 -10.35
C SER A 63 -9.13 6.11 -10.36
N LEU A 64 -9.88 6.84 -9.53
CA LEU A 64 -9.77 8.29 -9.40
C LEU A 64 -8.38 8.73 -8.92
N VAL A 65 -7.83 8.04 -7.91
CA VAL A 65 -6.47 8.30 -7.41
C VAL A 65 -5.43 8.06 -8.51
N ASN A 66 -5.56 6.96 -9.26
CA ASN A 66 -4.64 6.67 -10.36
C ASN A 66 -4.75 7.69 -11.51
N LEU A 67 -5.95 8.16 -11.86
CA LEU A 67 -6.12 9.22 -12.85
C LEU A 67 -5.47 10.52 -12.39
N GLY A 68 -5.61 10.90 -11.12
CA GLY A 68 -4.91 12.04 -10.53
C GLY A 68 -3.39 11.91 -10.61
N THR A 69 -2.87 10.72 -10.32
CA THR A 69 -1.43 10.42 -10.44
C THR A 69 -0.93 10.53 -11.88
N LEU A 70 -1.70 10.06 -12.87
CA LEU A 70 -1.36 10.19 -14.28
C LEU A 70 -1.35 11.65 -14.73
N ALA A 71 -2.34 12.45 -14.32
CA ALA A 71 -2.39 13.87 -14.62
C ALA A 71 -1.18 14.62 -14.04
N LEU A 72 -0.84 14.33 -12.79
CA LEU A 72 0.36 14.87 -12.13
C LEU A 72 1.63 14.48 -12.89
N GLN A 73 1.80 13.19 -13.23
CA GLN A 73 2.97 12.70 -13.96
C GLN A 73 3.10 13.38 -15.33
N THR A 74 1.98 13.59 -16.02
CA THR A 74 1.96 14.29 -17.32
C THR A 74 2.46 15.73 -17.17
N SER A 75 2.07 16.41 -16.11
CA SER A 75 2.52 17.78 -15.82
C SER A 75 4.01 17.83 -15.51
N ILE A 76 4.50 16.88 -14.70
CA ILE A 76 5.91 16.77 -14.31
C ILE A 76 6.80 16.48 -15.52
N ASN A 77 6.34 15.64 -16.44
CA ASN A 77 7.10 15.31 -17.65
C ASN A 77 7.39 16.54 -18.55
N ARG A 78 6.65 17.63 -18.40
CA ARG A 78 6.87 18.90 -19.12
C ARG A 78 7.94 19.79 -18.48
N LEU A 79 8.33 19.51 -17.22
CA LEU A 79 9.23 20.37 -16.43
C LEU A 79 10.72 20.08 -16.63
N GLY A 80 11.06 19.09 -17.45
CA GLY A 80 12.43 18.73 -17.79
C GLY A 80 13.01 17.56 -16.96
N ARG A 81 14.14 17.05 -17.44
CA ARG A 81 14.74 15.80 -16.95
C ARG A 81 15.07 15.80 -15.47
N ASP A 82 15.66 16.89 -14.98
CA ASP A 82 16.13 16.95 -13.58
C ASP A 82 14.95 16.91 -12.60
N ILE A 83 13.83 17.54 -12.96
CA ILE A 83 12.62 17.52 -12.13
C ILE A 83 11.95 16.13 -12.16
N ILE A 84 11.95 15.47 -13.31
CA ILE A 84 11.44 14.09 -13.42
C ILE A 84 12.25 13.16 -12.51
N VAL A 85 13.56 13.22 -12.54
CA VAL A 85 14.44 12.40 -11.70
C VAL A 85 14.21 12.71 -10.22
N ALA A 86 14.15 14.00 -9.87
CA ALA A 86 13.90 14.44 -8.49
C ALA A 86 12.56 13.95 -7.96
N HIS A 87 11.49 14.11 -8.75
CA HIS A 87 10.15 13.65 -8.39
C HIS A 87 10.08 12.12 -8.24
N THR A 88 10.67 11.38 -9.19
CA THR A 88 10.68 9.91 -9.15
C THR A 88 11.40 9.39 -7.92
N ALA A 89 12.53 10.01 -7.54
CA ALA A 89 13.27 9.64 -6.34
C ALA A 89 12.48 9.93 -5.05
N ALA A 90 11.91 11.12 -4.96
CA ALA A 90 11.07 11.49 -3.82
C ALA A 90 9.86 10.56 -3.69
N ARG A 91 9.17 10.27 -4.81
CA ARG A 91 8.05 9.31 -4.85
C ARG A 91 8.41 7.94 -4.33
N LYS A 92 9.58 7.40 -4.68
CA LYS A 92 10.02 6.11 -4.14
C LYS A 92 10.17 6.11 -2.63
N ILE A 93 10.70 7.19 -2.06
CA ILE A 93 10.83 7.34 -0.61
C ILE A 93 9.46 7.49 0.04
N THR A 94 8.58 8.32 -0.54
CA THR A 94 7.18 8.45 -0.13
C THR A 94 6.48 7.09 -0.11
N GLU A 95 6.62 6.31 -1.15
CA GLU A 95 6.02 4.97 -1.25
C GLU A 95 6.53 4.02 -0.14
N MET A 96 7.82 4.09 0.20
CA MET A 96 8.37 3.33 1.33
C MET A 96 7.75 3.75 2.67
N PHE A 97 7.53 5.04 2.90
CA PHE A 97 6.84 5.51 4.10
C PHE A 97 5.37 5.11 4.13
N MET A 98 4.71 5.13 2.96
CA MET A 98 3.29 4.76 2.81
C MET A 98 3.01 3.27 3.03
N ILE A 99 3.98 2.38 2.84
CA ILE A 99 3.83 0.94 3.11
C ILE A 99 3.34 0.69 4.54
N MET A 100 3.87 1.42 5.53
CA MET A 100 3.47 1.23 6.94
C MET A 100 2.01 1.64 7.18
N PHE A 101 1.54 2.73 6.56
CA PHE A 101 0.13 3.11 6.64
C PHE A 101 -0.78 2.05 6.01
N GLY A 102 -0.37 1.49 4.87
CA GLY A 102 -1.07 0.38 4.22
C GLY A 102 -1.15 -0.86 5.11
N VAL A 103 -0.05 -1.23 5.79
CA VAL A 103 0.00 -2.36 6.73
C VAL A 103 -0.93 -2.10 7.92
N PHE A 104 -0.92 -0.91 8.52
CA PHE A 104 -1.84 -0.56 9.60
C PHE A 104 -3.30 -0.67 9.15
N GLY A 105 -3.63 -0.14 7.96
CA GLY A 105 -4.98 -0.23 7.41
C GLY A 105 -5.45 -1.67 7.21
N GLN A 106 -4.62 -2.53 6.62
CA GLN A 106 -4.94 -3.94 6.41
C GLN A 106 -5.07 -4.71 7.74
N THR A 107 -4.16 -4.48 8.68
CA THR A 107 -4.22 -5.09 10.02
C THR A 107 -5.50 -4.71 10.73
N MET A 108 -5.89 -3.43 10.67
CA MET A 108 -7.12 -2.95 11.27
C MET A 108 -8.37 -3.51 10.59
N ALA A 109 -8.38 -3.65 9.27
CA ALA A 109 -9.50 -4.26 8.56
C ALA A 109 -9.73 -5.70 9.03
N ILE A 110 -8.68 -6.50 9.16
CA ILE A 110 -8.74 -7.88 9.66
C ILE A 110 -9.18 -7.91 11.13
N PHE A 111 -8.53 -7.10 11.98
CA PHE A 111 -8.82 -7.05 13.42
C PHE A 111 -10.26 -6.62 13.69
N CYS A 112 -10.73 -5.56 13.04
CA CYS A 112 -12.09 -5.07 13.19
C CYS A 112 -13.10 -6.10 12.67
N GLY A 113 -12.86 -6.71 11.50
CA GLY A 113 -13.73 -7.74 10.94
C GLY A 113 -13.91 -8.92 11.87
N GLN A 114 -12.82 -9.45 12.43
CA GLN A 114 -12.85 -10.59 13.36
C GLN A 114 -13.58 -10.24 14.67
N ASN A 115 -13.28 -9.09 15.27
CA ASN A 115 -13.88 -8.71 16.56
C ASN A 115 -15.34 -8.26 16.40
N ALA A 116 -15.69 -7.60 15.30
CA ALA A 116 -17.09 -7.25 14.99
C ALA A 116 -17.93 -8.51 14.74
N GLY A 117 -17.40 -9.48 13.97
CA GLY A 117 -18.05 -10.77 13.76
C GLY A 117 -18.25 -11.58 15.06
N ALA A 118 -17.36 -11.40 16.04
CA ALA A 118 -17.47 -11.98 17.38
C ALA A 118 -18.35 -11.16 18.35
N GLY A 119 -18.96 -10.05 17.90
CA GLY A 119 -19.76 -9.15 18.72
C GLY A 119 -18.98 -8.29 19.73
N ARG A 120 -17.65 -8.26 19.64
CA ARG A 120 -16.77 -7.57 20.60
C ARG A 120 -16.44 -6.15 20.15
N MET A 121 -17.43 -5.28 20.16
CA MET A 121 -17.28 -3.88 19.74
C MET A 121 -16.40 -3.04 20.64
N ASP A 122 -16.24 -3.40 21.91
CA ASP A 122 -15.30 -2.82 22.88
C ASP A 122 -13.85 -2.95 22.36
N ARG A 123 -13.47 -4.15 21.88
CA ARG A 123 -12.15 -4.39 21.29
C ARG A 123 -11.93 -3.62 20.00
N VAL A 124 -12.95 -3.53 19.15
CA VAL A 124 -12.87 -2.74 17.91
C VAL A 124 -12.54 -1.29 18.22
N ARG A 125 -13.26 -0.66 19.17
CA ARG A 125 -13.01 0.74 19.55
C ARG A 125 -11.61 0.94 20.13
N HIS A 126 -11.17 0.04 21.00
CA HIS A 126 -9.81 0.10 21.57
C HIS A 126 -8.73 -0.07 20.50
N GLY A 127 -8.90 -1.02 19.59
CA GLY A 127 -7.99 -1.25 18.46
C GLY A 127 -7.89 -0.05 17.53
N ILE A 128 -9.00 0.61 17.21
CA ILE A 128 -9.00 1.84 16.41
C ILE A 128 -8.18 2.94 17.12
N GLY A 129 -8.39 3.13 18.42
CA GLY A 129 -7.61 4.11 19.18
C GLY A 129 -6.10 3.85 19.13
N LEU A 130 -5.68 2.60 19.30
CA LEU A 130 -4.27 2.22 19.18
C LEU A 130 -3.74 2.42 17.75
N ALA A 131 -4.51 2.07 16.73
CA ALA A 131 -4.10 2.26 15.34
C ALA A 131 -3.88 3.73 15.01
N VAL A 132 -4.80 4.61 15.45
CA VAL A 132 -4.65 6.06 15.29
C VAL A 132 -3.38 6.55 15.98
N LEU A 133 -3.13 6.11 17.23
CA LEU A 133 -1.91 6.47 17.95
C LEU A 133 -0.63 6.06 17.19
N TYR A 134 -0.54 4.80 16.74
CA TYR A 134 0.61 4.33 15.98
C TYR A 134 0.77 5.03 14.64
N THR A 135 -0.32 5.33 13.95
CA THR A 135 -0.31 6.09 12.70
C THR A 135 0.22 7.52 12.94
N CYS A 136 -0.23 8.19 14.01
CA CYS A 136 0.29 9.51 14.38
C CYS A 136 1.79 9.46 14.73
N ILE A 137 2.23 8.48 15.52
CA ILE A 137 3.64 8.31 15.85
C ILE A 137 4.47 8.10 14.56
N TRP A 138 4.01 7.25 13.64
CA TRP A 138 4.68 7.02 12.37
C TRP A 138 4.73 8.27 11.49
N SER A 139 3.63 9.05 11.43
CA SER A 139 3.59 10.32 10.71
C SER A 139 4.65 11.31 11.26
N VAL A 140 4.74 11.45 12.57
CA VAL A 140 5.78 12.30 13.19
C VAL A 140 7.18 11.81 12.84
N MET A 141 7.41 10.50 12.93
CA MET A 141 8.71 9.90 12.57
C MET A 141 9.07 10.15 11.10
N THR A 142 8.13 10.00 10.17
CA THR A 142 8.39 10.25 8.74
C THR A 142 8.72 11.71 8.46
N VAL A 143 8.06 12.65 9.14
CA VAL A 143 8.42 14.08 9.07
C VAL A 143 9.83 14.30 9.57
N ILE A 144 10.18 13.79 10.76
CA ILE A 144 11.54 13.93 11.32
C ILE A 144 12.58 13.34 10.37
N PHE A 145 12.36 12.13 9.83
CA PHE A 145 13.27 11.52 8.86
C PHE A 145 13.41 12.34 7.58
N SER A 146 12.31 12.87 7.06
CA SER A 146 12.34 13.72 5.86
C SER A 146 13.18 14.99 6.05
N PHE A 147 13.10 15.60 7.24
CA PHE A 147 13.82 16.83 7.52
C PHE A 147 15.29 16.60 7.90
N THR A 148 15.62 15.48 8.55
CA THR A 148 16.99 15.18 9.03
C THR A 148 17.83 14.46 7.99
N ILE A 149 17.34 13.36 7.45
CA ILE A 149 18.10 12.47 6.55
C ILE A 149 17.53 12.42 5.12
N GLY A 150 16.54 13.27 4.79
CA GLY A 150 15.89 13.25 3.47
C GLY A 150 16.85 13.38 2.30
N LYS A 151 17.87 14.24 2.39
CA LYS A 151 18.89 14.40 1.36
C LYS A 151 19.74 13.14 1.17
N GLN A 152 20.12 12.47 2.26
CA GLN A 152 20.89 11.21 2.23
C GLN A 152 20.09 10.08 1.61
N LEU A 153 18.79 9.99 1.95
CA LEU A 153 17.89 9.00 1.37
C LEU A 153 17.74 9.19 -0.14
N ILE A 154 17.60 10.44 -0.60
CA ILE A 154 17.50 10.75 -2.03
C ILE A 154 18.81 10.40 -2.75
N TYR A 155 19.95 10.74 -2.17
CA TYR A 155 21.25 10.37 -2.70
C TYR A 155 21.36 8.84 -2.86
N LEU A 156 20.98 8.10 -1.85
CA LEU A 156 21.02 6.63 -1.84
C LEU A 156 20.11 6.02 -2.92
N VAL A 157 18.94 6.60 -3.16
CA VAL A 157 17.96 6.11 -4.15
C VAL A 157 18.36 6.50 -5.58
N THR A 158 18.92 7.70 -5.78
CA THR A 158 19.25 8.21 -7.13
C THR A 158 20.66 7.86 -7.57
N GLY A 159 21.60 7.69 -6.63
CA GLY A 159 23.04 7.66 -6.91
C GLY A 159 23.56 8.94 -7.59
N SER A 160 22.74 9.99 -7.67
CA SER A 160 23.09 11.24 -8.37
C SER A 160 23.81 12.20 -7.44
N HIS A 161 24.88 12.81 -7.96
CA HIS A 161 25.62 13.89 -7.29
C HIS A 161 25.14 15.29 -7.70
N ASN A 162 24.08 15.37 -8.52
CA ASN A 162 23.53 16.66 -8.95
C ASN A 162 22.78 17.33 -7.79
N GLU A 163 23.36 18.38 -7.24
CA GLU A 163 22.79 19.13 -6.11
C GLU A 163 21.39 19.67 -6.38
N THR A 164 21.12 20.07 -7.62
CA THR A 164 19.78 20.59 -8.01
C THR A 164 18.72 19.51 -7.89
N VAL A 165 19.02 18.29 -8.34
CA VAL A 165 18.11 17.13 -8.23
C VAL A 165 17.88 16.79 -6.77
N ILE A 166 18.95 16.70 -5.97
CA ILE A 166 18.86 16.34 -4.54
C ILE A 166 18.05 17.39 -3.78
N ARG A 167 18.30 18.67 -4.01
CA ARG A 167 17.60 19.78 -3.35
C ARG A 167 16.12 19.80 -3.69
N ASN A 168 15.75 19.67 -4.98
CA ASN A 168 14.37 19.66 -5.43
C ASN A 168 13.61 18.44 -4.87
N ALA A 169 14.21 17.27 -4.90
CA ALA A 169 13.63 16.05 -4.34
C ALA A 169 13.47 16.15 -2.82
N ALA A 170 14.44 16.71 -2.10
CA ALA A 170 14.35 16.88 -0.65
C ALA A 170 13.27 17.89 -0.26
N ASN A 171 13.14 18.98 -1.01
CA ASN A 171 12.05 19.95 -0.78
C ASN A 171 10.68 19.34 -1.05
N TYR A 172 10.55 18.58 -2.14
CA TYR A 172 9.31 17.84 -2.44
C TYR A 172 8.96 16.87 -1.31
N LEU A 173 9.93 16.04 -0.85
CA LEU A 173 9.72 15.08 0.22
C LEU A 173 9.29 15.73 1.53
N LYS A 174 9.92 16.87 1.90
CA LYS A 174 9.55 17.64 3.10
C LYS A 174 8.13 18.17 3.01
N PHE A 175 7.77 18.72 1.85
CA PHE A 175 6.43 19.26 1.64
C PHE A 175 5.38 18.16 1.66
N ASP A 176 5.63 17.04 1.00
CA ASP A 176 4.75 15.89 0.91
C ASP A 176 4.48 15.26 2.29
N THR A 177 5.53 15.06 3.11
CA THR A 177 5.39 14.42 4.42
C THR A 177 4.61 15.23 5.46
N ILE A 178 4.56 16.56 5.32
CA ILE A 178 3.74 17.41 6.21
C ILE A 178 2.24 17.08 6.07
N PHE A 179 1.80 16.65 4.90
CA PHE A 179 0.40 16.32 4.64
C PHE A 179 -0.01 14.89 5.02
N TYR A 180 0.89 14.08 5.60
CA TYR A 180 0.55 12.72 6.05
C TYR A 180 -0.39 12.67 7.26
N PHE A 181 -0.70 13.81 7.87
CA PHE A 181 -1.69 13.93 8.93
C PHE A 181 -3.13 14.12 8.42
N VAL A 182 -3.31 14.36 7.12
CA VAL A 182 -4.59 14.55 6.45
C VAL A 182 -5.09 13.26 5.84
#